data_719387dfc149713c44b4e4482b7201a8
#
_entry.id   719387dfc149713c44b4e4482b7201a8
#
_cell.length_a   1.000
_cell.length_b   1.000
_cell.length_c   1.000
_cell.angle_alpha   90.00
_cell.angle_beta   90.00
_cell.angle_gamma   90.00
#
_symmetry.space_group_name_H-M   'P 1'
#
loop_
_entity.id
_entity.type
_entity.pdbx_description
1 polymer ?
#
loop_
_entity_poly.entity_id
_entity_poly.type
_entity_poly.pdbx_seq_one_letter_code
_entity_poly.pdbx_strand_id
1 'polypeptide(L)'
;LTAAVILLMIVLYTVEGGVKTIVWTDTLQTAGMLLGLLVCTGFLLHRLDLGPAEGLARLQQQGLATLWGTDPLGRGFWLKQVLAGVFIAVAMTGLDQEMMQKNISVSTVRGSQKNVIVLSLTLLAVVALFLYLGGLLHLYAPTVGLAAAGDKLFAAVVLGHLPAWVQLLFVLALISALFPSADGALTALTASTCIDLLGLQRRP
;
A
#
# COMPACT_ATOMS: atom_id res chain seq x y z
N LEU A 1 -20.35 -8.60 9.99
CA LEU A 1 -19.86 -8.98 11.32
C LEU A 1 -18.35 -8.78 11.44
N THR A 2 -17.53 -9.31 10.51
CA THR A 2 -16.06 -9.23 10.54
C THR A 2 -15.54 -7.78 10.59
N ALA A 3 -16.07 -6.89 9.75
CA ALA A 3 -15.68 -5.47 9.76
C ALA A 3 -15.99 -4.80 11.11
N ALA A 4 -17.13 -5.09 11.72
CA ALA A 4 -17.51 -4.56 13.03
C ALA A 4 -16.57 -5.03 14.14
N VAL A 5 -16.13 -6.30 14.10
CA VAL A 5 -15.16 -6.85 15.06
C VAL A 5 -13.79 -6.17 14.89
N ILE A 6 -13.32 -5.99 13.64
CA ILE A 6 -12.06 -5.29 13.35
C ILE A 6 -12.12 -3.84 13.86
N LEU A 7 -13.18 -3.11 13.56
CA LEU A 7 -13.36 -1.73 14.03
C LEU A 7 -13.41 -1.66 15.56
N LEU A 8 -14.09 -2.59 16.21
CA LEU A 8 -14.12 -2.65 17.68
C LEU A 8 -12.73 -2.88 18.27
N MET A 9 -11.96 -3.80 17.71
CA MET A 9 -10.57 -4.04 18.14
C MET A 9 -9.71 -2.81 17.97
N ILE A 10 -9.84 -2.09 16.83
CA ILE A 10 -9.13 -0.84 16.58
C ILE A 10 -9.47 0.20 17.63
N VAL A 11 -10.76 0.43 17.89
CA VAL A 11 -11.20 1.39 18.91
C VAL A 11 -10.64 1.05 20.28
N LEU A 12 -10.68 -0.24 20.68
CA LEU A 12 -10.21 -0.68 22.01
C LEU A 12 -8.72 -0.36 22.23
N TYR A 13 -7.83 -0.66 21.27
CA TYR A 13 -6.41 -0.38 21.48
C TYR A 13 -6.06 1.10 21.26
N THR A 14 -6.84 1.83 20.46
CA THR A 14 -6.62 3.26 20.20
C THR A 14 -7.02 4.12 21.40
N VAL A 15 -8.11 3.79 22.10
CA VAL A 15 -8.57 4.52 23.29
C VAL A 15 -7.52 4.51 24.40
N GLU A 16 -6.83 3.39 24.64
CA GLU A 16 -5.84 3.31 25.70
C GLU A 16 -4.47 3.88 25.27
N GLY A 17 -4.08 3.69 24.00
CA GLY A 17 -2.71 3.96 23.56
C GLY A 17 -2.49 5.32 22.90
N GLY A 18 -3.54 5.98 22.44
CA GLY A 18 -3.46 7.26 21.71
C GLY A 18 -2.63 7.19 20.43
N VAL A 19 -2.29 8.36 19.87
CA VAL A 19 -1.56 8.50 18.59
C VAL A 19 -0.21 7.79 18.59
N LYS A 20 0.47 7.70 19.72
CA LYS A 20 1.78 7.05 19.80
C LYS A 20 1.70 5.54 19.56
N THR A 21 0.66 4.90 20.05
CA THR A 21 0.42 3.46 19.82
C THR A 21 0.11 3.19 18.35
N ILE A 22 -0.70 4.05 17.72
CA ILE A 22 -1.02 3.96 16.29
C ILE A 22 0.26 3.97 15.44
N VAL A 23 1.19 4.89 15.70
CA VAL A 23 2.45 4.96 14.94
C VAL A 23 3.28 3.68 15.07
N TRP A 24 3.33 3.06 16.25
CA TRP A 24 4.05 1.81 16.44
C TRP A 24 3.37 0.62 15.76
N THR A 25 2.04 0.51 15.87
CA THR A 25 1.27 -0.53 15.20
C THR A 25 1.36 -0.40 13.69
N ASP A 26 1.22 0.80 13.13
CA ASP A 26 1.38 1.08 11.71
C ASP A 26 2.76 0.68 11.19
N THR A 27 3.81 0.97 11.96
CA THR A 27 5.19 0.59 11.58
C THR A 27 5.35 -0.93 11.51
N LEU A 28 4.84 -1.65 12.52
CA LEU A 28 4.90 -3.11 12.55
C LEU A 28 4.07 -3.74 11.41
N GLN A 29 2.89 -3.20 11.17
CA GLN A 29 1.98 -3.65 10.12
C GLN A 29 2.58 -3.41 8.72
N THR A 30 3.17 -2.24 8.49
CA THR A 30 3.88 -1.92 7.25
C THR A 30 5.06 -2.86 7.02
N ALA A 31 5.83 -3.14 8.07
CA ALA A 31 6.93 -4.11 8.00
C ALA A 31 6.42 -5.52 7.64
N GLY A 32 5.31 -5.95 8.25
CA GLY A 32 4.64 -7.23 7.93
C GLY A 32 4.16 -7.31 6.49
N MET A 33 3.55 -6.24 5.99
CA MET A 33 3.10 -6.15 4.59
C MET A 33 4.29 -6.23 3.62
N LEU A 34 5.37 -5.48 3.87
CA LEU A 34 6.57 -5.49 3.04
C LEU A 34 7.27 -6.85 3.06
N LEU A 35 7.32 -7.51 4.22
CA LEU A 35 7.86 -8.85 4.34
C LEU A 35 7.03 -9.84 3.49
N GLY A 36 5.71 -9.80 3.58
CA GLY A 36 4.83 -10.63 2.75
C GLY A 36 5.05 -10.40 1.25
N LEU A 37 5.18 -9.13 0.84
CA LEU A 37 5.48 -8.74 -0.54
C LEU A 37 6.80 -9.33 -1.03
N LEU A 38 7.87 -9.20 -0.24
CA LEU A 38 9.21 -9.74 -0.58
C LEU A 38 9.20 -11.27 -0.65
N VAL A 39 8.56 -11.93 0.31
CA VAL A 39 8.45 -13.39 0.33
C VAL A 39 7.66 -13.91 -0.87
N CYS A 40 6.51 -13.31 -1.19
CA CYS A 40 5.74 -13.70 -2.36
C CYS A 40 6.52 -13.49 -3.66
N THR A 41 7.21 -12.36 -3.79
CA THR A 41 8.06 -12.06 -4.96
C THR A 41 9.18 -13.08 -5.09
N GLY A 42 9.94 -13.34 -4.03
CA GLY A 42 11.04 -14.31 -4.03
C GLY A 42 10.57 -15.73 -4.33
N PHE A 43 9.41 -16.11 -3.77
CA PHE A 43 8.84 -17.42 -4.02
C PHE A 43 8.38 -17.61 -5.48
N LEU A 44 7.76 -16.59 -6.08
CA LEU A 44 7.37 -16.63 -7.48
C LEU A 44 8.58 -16.70 -8.43
N LEU A 45 9.64 -15.93 -8.14
CA LEU A 45 10.89 -15.98 -8.88
C LEU A 45 11.49 -17.41 -8.83
N HIS A 46 11.53 -18.00 -7.65
CA HIS A 46 12.01 -19.38 -7.48
C HIS A 46 11.13 -20.39 -8.25
N ARG A 47 9.81 -20.22 -8.25
CA ARG A 47 8.90 -21.11 -9.00
C ARG A 47 9.01 -20.95 -10.50
N LEU A 48 9.35 -19.79 -10.98
CA LEU A 48 9.57 -19.52 -12.40
C LEU A 48 10.99 -19.85 -12.85
N ASP A 49 11.86 -20.23 -11.91
CA ASP A 49 13.31 -20.45 -12.14
C ASP A 49 13.97 -19.24 -12.78
N LEU A 50 13.66 -18.05 -12.24
CA LEU A 50 14.15 -16.75 -12.74
C LEU A 50 14.91 -15.99 -11.67
N GLY A 51 16.01 -15.36 -12.07
CA GLY A 51 16.62 -14.30 -11.31
C GLY A 51 15.80 -13.00 -11.36
N PRO A 52 15.98 -12.05 -10.41
CA PRO A 52 15.23 -10.79 -10.42
C PRO A 52 15.41 -9.98 -11.72
N ALA A 53 16.60 -9.95 -12.28
CA ALA A 53 16.88 -9.25 -13.54
C ALA A 53 16.26 -9.98 -14.75
N GLU A 54 16.28 -11.30 -14.75
CA GLU A 54 15.66 -12.10 -15.81
C GLU A 54 14.15 -11.99 -15.80
N GLY A 55 13.54 -11.96 -14.62
CA GLY A 55 12.11 -11.70 -14.45
C GLY A 55 11.71 -10.36 -15.09
N LEU A 56 12.47 -9.29 -14.82
CA LEU A 56 12.23 -7.99 -15.44
C LEU A 56 12.43 -8.02 -16.96
N ALA A 57 13.47 -8.70 -17.45
CA ALA A 57 13.72 -8.84 -18.88
C ALA A 57 12.56 -9.58 -19.58
N ARG A 58 12.02 -10.63 -18.99
CA ARG A 58 10.85 -11.35 -19.51
C ARG A 58 9.60 -10.46 -19.56
N LEU A 59 9.37 -9.66 -18.52
CA LEU A 59 8.26 -8.71 -18.50
C LEU A 59 8.38 -7.66 -19.61
N GLN A 60 9.61 -7.18 -19.86
CA GLN A 60 9.88 -6.25 -20.98
C GLN A 60 9.61 -6.91 -22.34
N GLN A 61 10.06 -8.15 -22.54
CA GLN A 61 9.81 -8.90 -23.79
C GLN A 61 8.32 -9.12 -24.07
N GLN A 62 7.52 -9.29 -23.02
CA GLN A 62 6.05 -9.43 -23.14
C GLN A 62 5.31 -8.09 -23.19
N GLY A 63 6.01 -6.96 -23.20
CA GLY A 63 5.39 -5.64 -23.22
C GLY A 63 4.69 -5.22 -21.90
N LEU A 64 4.89 -5.98 -20.83
CA LEU A 64 4.28 -5.73 -19.52
C LEU A 64 5.05 -4.72 -18.66
N ALA A 65 6.28 -4.36 -19.06
CA ALA A 65 7.13 -3.40 -18.34
C ALA A 65 7.40 -2.14 -19.18
N THR A 66 6.40 -1.64 -19.89
CA THR A 66 6.49 -0.38 -20.63
C THR A 66 6.31 0.80 -19.69
N LEU A 67 7.37 1.58 -19.48
CA LEU A 67 7.33 2.78 -18.62
C LEU A 67 6.79 4.03 -19.35
N TRP A 68 6.97 4.10 -20.66
CA TRP A 68 6.65 5.28 -21.46
C TRP A 68 5.63 4.94 -22.54
N GLY A 69 4.39 5.25 -22.31
CA GLY A 69 3.39 5.27 -23.37
C GLY A 69 3.54 6.53 -24.22
N THR A 70 3.87 6.40 -25.49
CA THR A 70 4.10 7.53 -26.40
C THR A 70 2.87 7.96 -27.19
N ASP A 71 1.80 7.16 -27.20
CA ASP A 71 0.56 7.49 -27.88
C ASP A 71 -0.25 8.55 -27.10
N PRO A 72 -0.40 9.79 -27.62
CA PRO A 72 -1.13 10.86 -26.92
C PRO A 72 -2.62 10.56 -26.69
N LEU A 73 -3.23 9.71 -27.51
CA LEU A 73 -4.63 9.30 -27.36
C LEU A 73 -4.78 8.09 -26.43
N GLY A 74 -3.72 7.33 -26.22
CA GLY A 74 -3.69 6.16 -25.36
C GLY A 74 -3.91 6.50 -23.88
N ARG A 75 -4.50 5.55 -23.14
CA ARG A 75 -4.66 5.67 -21.68
C ARG A 75 -3.31 5.72 -20.94
N GLY A 76 -2.28 5.07 -21.50
CA GLY A 76 -0.94 5.00 -20.93
C GLY A 76 0.00 6.16 -21.32
N PHE A 77 -0.51 7.25 -21.92
CA PHE A 77 0.34 8.37 -22.30
C PHE A 77 1.04 8.98 -21.09
N TRP A 78 2.36 9.01 -21.13
CA TRP A 78 3.20 9.34 -19.96
C TRP A 78 2.86 10.70 -19.33
N LEU A 79 2.56 11.72 -20.14
CA LEU A 79 2.24 13.06 -19.63
C LEU A 79 0.91 13.08 -18.86
N LYS A 80 -0.12 12.34 -19.34
CA LYS A 80 -1.38 12.19 -18.60
C LYS A 80 -1.15 11.51 -17.26
N GLN A 81 -0.31 10.48 -17.24
CA GLN A 81 0.02 9.75 -16.00
C GLN A 81 0.78 10.63 -15.00
N VAL A 82 1.76 11.41 -15.47
CA VAL A 82 2.49 12.36 -14.61
C VAL A 82 1.56 13.42 -14.06
N LEU A 83 0.73 14.04 -14.89
CA LEU A 83 -0.24 15.05 -14.43
C LEU A 83 -1.24 14.46 -13.44
N ALA A 84 -1.81 13.29 -13.75
CA ALA A 84 -2.72 12.60 -12.84
C ALA A 84 -2.02 12.30 -11.49
N GLY A 85 -0.77 11.82 -11.51
CA GLY A 85 0.03 11.58 -10.32
C GLY A 85 0.26 12.83 -9.48
N VAL A 86 0.53 13.98 -10.11
CA VAL A 86 0.67 15.26 -9.41
C VAL A 86 -0.63 15.65 -8.71
N PHE A 87 -1.78 15.56 -9.39
CA PHE A 87 -3.08 15.88 -8.78
C PHE A 87 -3.44 14.92 -7.64
N ILE A 88 -3.15 13.62 -7.81
CA ILE A 88 -3.35 12.62 -6.76
C ILE A 88 -2.46 12.92 -5.55
N ALA A 89 -1.19 13.26 -5.76
CA ALA A 89 -0.26 13.60 -4.67
C ALA A 89 -0.73 14.85 -3.90
N VAL A 90 -1.22 15.88 -4.60
CA VAL A 90 -1.78 17.08 -3.96
C VAL A 90 -3.03 16.71 -3.14
N ALA A 91 -3.94 15.90 -3.70
CA ALA A 91 -5.17 15.51 -3.00
C ALA A 91 -4.87 14.60 -1.79
N MET A 92 -4.08 13.54 -1.97
CA MET A 92 -3.84 12.54 -0.92
C MET A 92 -2.81 12.97 0.13
N THR A 93 -1.88 13.87 -0.21
CA THR A 93 -0.86 14.32 0.76
C THR A 93 -1.17 15.70 1.31
N GLY A 94 -1.75 16.58 0.50
CA GLY A 94 -2.01 17.97 0.87
C GLY A 94 -3.40 18.25 1.44
N LEU A 95 -4.41 17.46 1.06
CA LEU A 95 -5.81 17.64 1.49
C LEU A 95 -6.29 16.53 2.42
N ASP A 96 -5.54 15.43 2.55
CA ASP A 96 -5.86 14.36 3.46
C ASP A 96 -5.53 14.75 4.91
N GLN A 97 -6.52 14.67 5.78
CA GLN A 97 -6.39 15.10 7.17
C GLN A 97 -5.44 14.23 7.98
N GLU A 98 -5.40 12.93 7.73
CA GLU A 98 -4.50 12.02 8.42
C GLU A 98 -3.03 12.34 8.09
N MET A 99 -2.73 12.51 6.81
CA MET A 99 -1.38 12.87 6.35
C MET A 99 -0.96 14.24 6.87
N MET A 100 -1.88 15.22 6.88
CA MET A 100 -1.60 16.55 7.42
C MET A 100 -1.33 16.51 8.92
N GLN A 101 -2.08 15.77 9.72
CA GLN A 101 -1.84 15.61 11.14
C GLN A 101 -0.45 14.99 11.43
N LYS A 102 -0.06 13.96 10.68
CA LYS A 102 1.26 13.34 10.79
C LYS A 102 2.38 14.32 10.41
N ASN A 103 2.19 15.15 9.38
CA ASN A 103 3.18 16.15 8.97
C ASN A 103 3.30 17.32 9.96
N ILE A 104 2.19 17.81 10.50
CA ILE A 104 2.17 18.92 11.49
C ILE A 104 2.75 18.47 12.83
N SER A 105 2.69 17.19 13.18
CA SER A 105 3.29 16.66 14.41
C SER A 105 4.82 16.75 14.43
N VAL A 106 5.46 16.96 13.27
CA VAL A 106 6.92 17.17 13.19
C VAL A 106 7.28 18.60 13.60
N SER A 107 8.15 18.73 14.60
CA SER A 107 8.46 19.99 15.27
C SER A 107 9.14 21.07 14.38
N THR A 108 9.72 20.68 13.25
CA THR A 108 10.44 21.61 12.35
C THR A 108 10.02 21.45 10.90
N VAL A 109 9.92 22.58 10.17
CA VAL A 109 9.60 22.59 8.73
C VAL A 109 10.59 21.74 7.92
N ARG A 110 11.89 21.85 8.23
CA ARG A 110 12.92 21.03 7.56
C ARG A 110 12.73 19.53 7.82
N GLY A 111 12.32 19.17 9.05
CA GLY A 111 11.99 17.78 9.40
C GLY A 111 10.78 17.27 8.62
N SER A 112 9.72 18.07 8.51
CA SER A 112 8.53 17.74 7.73
C SER A 112 8.86 17.56 6.23
N GLN A 113 9.63 18.46 5.64
CA GLN A 113 10.09 18.35 4.25
C GLN A 113 10.91 17.07 4.03
N LYS A 114 11.86 16.76 4.93
CA LYS A 114 12.64 15.53 4.86
C LYS A 114 11.75 14.30 4.93
N ASN A 115 10.76 14.31 5.83
CA ASN A 115 9.80 13.22 5.97
C ASN A 115 9.02 12.96 4.66
N VAL A 116 8.50 14.01 4.03
CA VAL A 116 7.77 13.89 2.75
C VAL A 116 8.67 13.35 1.62
N ILE A 117 9.92 13.82 1.54
CA ILE A 117 10.87 13.33 0.52
C ILE A 117 11.19 11.84 0.74
N VAL A 118 11.50 11.44 1.98
CA VAL A 118 11.79 10.04 2.31
C VAL A 118 10.57 9.16 2.04
N LEU A 119 9.38 9.61 2.44
CA LEU A 119 8.12 8.91 2.16
C LEU A 119 7.92 8.71 0.66
N SER A 120 8.11 9.77 -0.14
CA SER A 120 7.93 9.69 -1.60
C SER A 120 8.90 8.72 -2.27
N LEU A 121 10.17 8.70 -1.85
CA LEU A 121 11.16 7.76 -2.37
C LEU A 121 10.86 6.32 -1.94
N THR A 122 10.45 6.12 -0.70
CA THR A 122 10.04 4.82 -0.18
C THR A 122 8.81 4.31 -0.93
N LEU A 123 7.81 5.17 -1.12
CA LEU A 123 6.59 4.83 -1.86
C LEU A 123 6.90 4.43 -3.30
N LEU A 124 7.79 5.14 -3.98
CA LEU A 124 8.23 4.80 -5.33
C LEU A 124 8.83 3.38 -5.39
N ALA A 125 9.72 3.05 -4.45
CA ALA A 125 10.34 1.73 -4.39
C ALA A 125 9.30 0.62 -4.10
N VAL A 126 8.38 0.88 -3.17
CA VAL A 126 7.32 -0.07 -2.80
C VAL A 126 6.35 -0.30 -3.96
N VAL A 127 5.91 0.77 -4.63
CA VAL A 127 5.03 0.66 -5.81
C VAL A 127 5.72 -0.11 -6.94
N ALA A 128 7.01 0.17 -7.21
CA ALA A 128 7.78 -0.58 -8.20
C ALA A 128 7.83 -2.08 -7.87
N LEU A 129 8.01 -2.44 -6.60
CA LEU A 129 8.02 -3.83 -6.15
C LEU A 129 6.64 -4.50 -6.29
N PHE A 130 5.55 -3.79 -5.99
CA PHE A 130 4.18 -4.30 -6.20
C PHE A 130 3.87 -4.51 -7.70
N LEU A 131 4.29 -3.57 -8.55
CA LEU A 131 4.13 -3.72 -10.00
C LEU A 131 4.94 -4.90 -10.53
N TYR A 132 6.16 -5.08 -10.02
CA TYR A 132 7.00 -6.22 -10.37
C TYR A 132 6.34 -7.54 -9.95
N LEU A 133 5.84 -7.64 -8.71
CA LEU A 133 5.07 -8.80 -8.24
C LEU A 133 3.85 -9.05 -9.14
N GLY A 134 3.09 -8.02 -9.49
CA GLY A 134 1.95 -8.13 -10.41
C GLY A 134 2.33 -8.72 -11.76
N GLY A 135 3.46 -8.27 -12.31
CA GLY A 135 4.02 -8.84 -13.54
C GLY A 135 4.40 -10.31 -13.38
N LEU A 136 5.09 -10.69 -12.29
CA LEU A 136 5.44 -12.08 -12.02
C LEU A 136 4.21 -12.98 -11.85
N LEU A 137 3.15 -12.49 -11.21
CA LEU A 137 1.87 -13.20 -11.13
C LEU A 137 1.28 -13.46 -12.52
N HIS A 138 1.39 -12.49 -13.41
CA HIS A 138 0.93 -12.62 -14.79
C HIS A 138 1.75 -13.65 -15.59
N LEU A 139 3.06 -13.74 -15.33
CA LEU A 139 3.93 -14.78 -15.91
C LEU A 139 3.62 -16.17 -15.34
N TYR A 140 3.29 -16.25 -14.05
CA TYR A 140 3.06 -17.52 -13.35
C TYR A 140 1.68 -18.12 -13.61
N ALA A 141 0.63 -17.32 -13.69
CA ALA A 141 -0.75 -17.76 -13.80
C ALA A 141 -1.01 -18.76 -14.96
N PRO A 142 -0.48 -18.53 -16.19
CA PRO A 142 -0.62 -19.49 -17.28
C PRO A 142 0.05 -20.83 -17.00
N THR A 143 1.15 -20.86 -16.24
CA THR A 143 1.88 -22.10 -15.93
C THR A 143 1.08 -23.06 -15.04
N VAL A 144 0.11 -22.52 -14.29
CA VAL A 144 -0.79 -23.29 -13.42
C VAL A 144 -2.22 -23.36 -13.95
N GLY A 145 -2.45 -22.95 -15.20
CA GLY A 145 -3.76 -23.02 -15.86
C GLY A 145 -4.79 -22.05 -15.31
N LEU A 146 -4.36 -20.98 -14.63
CA LEU A 146 -5.25 -19.97 -14.06
C LEU A 146 -5.64 -18.94 -15.11
N ALA A 147 -6.96 -18.80 -15.35
CA ALA A 147 -7.54 -17.75 -16.19
C ALA A 147 -7.98 -16.52 -15.38
N ALA A 148 -7.57 -16.40 -14.11
CA ALA A 148 -7.93 -15.27 -13.27
C ALA A 148 -7.23 -13.99 -13.77
N ALA A 149 -7.95 -12.88 -13.73
CA ALA A 149 -7.44 -11.58 -14.16
C ALA A 149 -7.81 -10.49 -13.12
N GLY A 150 -7.09 -9.37 -13.17
CA GLY A 150 -7.33 -8.21 -12.30
C GLY A 150 -7.08 -8.51 -10.82
N ASP A 151 -7.89 -7.93 -9.96
CA ASP A 151 -7.70 -7.93 -8.50
C ASP A 151 -7.74 -9.33 -7.86
N LYS A 152 -8.34 -10.30 -8.53
CA LYS A 152 -8.46 -11.67 -8.03
C LYS A 152 -7.20 -12.51 -8.28
N LEU A 153 -6.32 -12.08 -9.19
CA LEU A 153 -5.16 -12.86 -9.63
C LEU A 153 -4.21 -13.17 -8.46
N PHE A 154 -3.88 -12.17 -7.67
CA PHE A 154 -2.94 -12.33 -6.55
C PHE A 154 -3.48 -13.33 -5.52
N ALA A 155 -4.71 -13.14 -5.06
CA ALA A 155 -5.32 -14.05 -4.11
C ALA A 155 -5.47 -15.47 -4.67
N ALA A 156 -5.87 -15.62 -5.94
CA ALA A 156 -6.04 -16.93 -6.57
C ALA A 156 -4.71 -17.68 -6.69
N VAL A 157 -3.64 -17.01 -7.07
CA VAL A 157 -2.29 -17.62 -7.15
C VAL A 157 -1.81 -18.01 -5.76
N VAL A 158 -1.84 -17.07 -4.80
CA VAL A 158 -1.27 -17.33 -3.48
C VAL A 158 -2.05 -18.41 -2.74
N LEU A 159 -3.38 -18.30 -2.67
CA LEU A 159 -4.20 -19.22 -1.88
C LEU A 159 -4.41 -20.58 -2.56
N GLY A 160 -4.27 -20.65 -3.90
CA GLY A 160 -4.49 -21.90 -4.64
C GLY A 160 -3.21 -22.68 -4.96
N HIS A 161 -2.07 -22.00 -5.13
CA HIS A 161 -0.88 -22.62 -5.75
C HIS A 161 0.42 -22.46 -4.96
N LEU A 162 0.41 -21.69 -3.86
CA LEU A 162 1.59 -21.50 -3.02
C LEU A 162 1.52 -22.35 -1.74
N PRO A 163 2.65 -22.66 -1.09
CA PRO A 163 2.64 -23.44 0.14
C PRO A 163 1.86 -22.77 1.28
N ALA A 164 1.32 -23.57 2.19
CA ALA A 164 0.48 -23.08 3.30
C ALA A 164 1.13 -21.97 4.14
N TRP A 165 2.45 -22.03 4.35
CA TRP A 165 3.15 -20.99 5.11
C TRP A 165 3.20 -19.64 4.37
N VAL A 166 3.31 -19.63 3.03
CA VAL A 166 3.22 -18.40 2.22
C VAL A 166 1.80 -17.87 2.22
N GLN A 167 0.80 -18.75 2.11
CA GLN A 167 -0.62 -18.38 2.22
C GLN A 167 -0.91 -17.70 3.55
N LEU A 168 -0.43 -18.29 4.66
CA LEU A 168 -0.59 -17.70 6.00
C LEU A 168 0.07 -16.31 6.08
N LEU A 169 1.29 -16.18 5.57
CA LEU A 169 2.04 -14.93 5.56
C LEU A 169 1.32 -13.86 4.71
N PHE A 170 0.77 -14.25 3.58
CA PHE A 170 -0.05 -13.38 2.73
C PHE A 170 -1.30 -12.89 3.45
N VAL A 171 -2.05 -13.79 4.11
CA VAL A 171 -3.25 -13.40 4.86
C VAL A 171 -2.90 -12.46 6.00
N LEU A 172 -1.82 -12.74 6.74
CA LEU A 172 -1.33 -11.84 7.79
C LEU A 172 -0.93 -10.48 7.24
N ALA A 173 -0.21 -10.44 6.11
CA ALA A 173 0.17 -9.19 5.44
C ALA A 173 -1.06 -8.41 4.95
N LEU A 174 -2.06 -9.10 4.40
CA LEU A 174 -3.31 -8.49 3.95
C LEU A 174 -4.10 -7.88 5.12
N ILE A 175 -4.22 -8.60 6.22
CA ILE A 175 -4.85 -8.08 7.45
C ILE A 175 -4.05 -6.87 7.95
N SER A 176 -2.73 -6.97 8.02
CA SER A 176 -1.85 -5.86 8.43
C SER A 176 -2.02 -4.61 7.58
N ALA A 177 -2.27 -4.75 6.27
CA ALA A 177 -2.48 -3.62 5.39
C ALA A 177 -3.83 -2.89 5.60
N LEU A 178 -4.83 -3.58 6.18
CA LEU A 178 -6.16 -3.01 6.43
C LEU A 178 -6.20 -2.09 7.66
N PHE A 179 -5.44 -2.42 8.70
CA PHE A 179 -5.50 -1.72 9.98
C PHE A 179 -5.09 -0.24 9.89
N PRO A 180 -3.95 0.13 9.27
CA PRO A 180 -3.54 1.54 9.17
C PRO A 180 -4.56 2.42 8.48
N SER A 181 -5.22 1.91 7.43
CA SER A 181 -6.25 2.66 6.71
C SER A 181 -7.50 2.93 7.57
N ALA A 182 -7.88 1.96 8.39
CA ALA A 182 -9.03 2.10 9.28
C ALA A 182 -8.72 3.02 10.47
N ASP A 183 -7.53 2.90 11.05
CA ASP A 183 -7.04 3.76 12.14
C ASP A 183 -6.97 5.23 11.72
N GLY A 184 -6.37 5.49 10.56
CA GLY A 184 -6.26 6.83 10.01
C GLY A 184 -7.63 7.48 9.77
N ALA A 185 -8.55 6.74 9.14
CA ALA A 185 -9.91 7.20 8.90
C ALA A 185 -10.66 7.52 10.21
N LEU A 186 -10.57 6.64 11.22
CA LEU A 186 -11.20 6.87 12.53
C LEU A 186 -10.62 8.10 13.23
N THR A 187 -9.31 8.28 13.20
CA THR A 187 -8.63 9.42 13.81
C THR A 187 -9.02 10.72 13.12
N ALA A 188 -9.05 10.74 11.78
CA ALA A 188 -9.45 11.89 11.00
C ALA A 188 -10.93 12.27 11.26
N LEU A 189 -11.84 11.31 11.24
CA LEU A 189 -13.26 11.51 11.53
C LEU A 189 -13.49 12.01 12.96
N THR A 190 -12.77 11.46 13.93
CA THR A 190 -12.86 11.89 15.33
C THR A 190 -12.38 13.33 15.47
N ALA A 191 -11.23 13.66 14.88
CA ALA A 191 -10.70 15.03 14.92
C ALA A 191 -11.65 16.02 14.27
N SER A 192 -12.14 15.75 13.06
CA SER A 192 -13.11 16.61 12.38
C SER A 192 -14.40 16.78 13.18
N THR A 193 -14.91 15.70 13.74
CA THR A 193 -16.15 15.79 14.54
C THR A 193 -15.94 16.57 15.83
N CYS A 194 -14.89 16.29 16.58
CA CYS A 194 -14.66 16.92 17.88
C CYS A 194 -14.20 18.38 17.75
N ILE A 195 -13.32 18.66 16.78
CA ILE A 195 -12.72 19.99 16.63
C ILE A 195 -13.61 20.90 15.79
N ASP A 196 -13.98 20.44 14.58
CA ASP A 196 -14.64 21.31 13.59
C ASP A 196 -16.15 21.42 13.84
N LEU A 197 -16.84 20.31 14.17
CA LEU A 197 -18.28 20.31 14.38
C LEU A 197 -18.67 20.67 15.82
N LEU A 198 -18.04 20.06 16.81
CA LEU A 198 -18.40 20.27 18.22
C LEU A 198 -17.62 21.40 18.90
N GLY A 199 -16.53 21.88 18.29
CA GLY A 199 -15.74 23.01 18.79
C GLY A 199 -15.14 22.74 20.19
N LEU A 200 -14.81 21.49 20.51
CA LEU A 200 -14.37 21.11 21.86
C LEU A 200 -13.06 21.76 22.30
N GLN A 201 -12.22 22.19 21.36
CA GLN A 201 -10.99 22.95 21.67
C GLN A 201 -11.27 24.37 22.18
N ARG A 202 -12.48 24.93 21.97
CA ARG A 202 -12.85 26.28 22.37
C ARG A 202 -13.55 26.33 23.73
N ARG A 203 -13.69 25.16 24.37
CA ARG A 203 -14.27 25.12 25.73
C ARG A 203 -13.14 25.20 26.74
N PRO A 204 -13.18 26.19 27.66
CA PRO A 204 -12.20 26.33 28.73
C PRO A 204 -12.22 25.13 29.70
#